data_358d8eea22d752384b5504f401c5d9e5
#
_entry.id   358d8eea22d752384b5504f401c5d9e5
#
_cell.length_a   1.000
_cell.length_b   1.000
_cell.length_c   1.000
_cell.angle_alpha   90.00
_cell.angle_beta   90.00
_cell.angle_gamma   90.00
#
_symmetry.space_group_name_H-M   'P 1'
#
loop_
_entity.id
_entity.type
_entity.pdbx_description
1 polymer ?
#
loop_
_entity_poly.entity_id
_entity_poly.type
_entity_poly.pdbx_seq_one_letter_code
_entity_poly.pdbx_strand_id
1 'polypeptide(L)'
;AALWPRAPFDLVLAINNAWRIRPDWDVAIHPHDFAEERQARPGPGQRVVTEAEFVPAQNAFGGFVYAGATMAFTAAYWALQALRPSVIAVYGCDMQYPASGPTHFYGTGTPDPLRADITLRSLEAKSARLMVLAAMQGCAVVNLSCGPSRLILPRLARGAVAAARPGAWCADL
;
A
#
# COMPACT_ATOMS: atom_id res chain seq x y z
N ALA A 1 -10.74 -17.57 6.27
CA ALA A 1 -11.45 -16.62 5.43
C ALA A 1 -11.24 -17.02 3.98
N ALA A 2 -12.30 -17.09 3.17
CA ALA A 2 -12.17 -17.37 1.76
C ALA A 2 -11.38 -16.23 1.09
N LEU A 3 -10.34 -16.59 0.35
CA LEU A 3 -9.59 -15.62 -0.44
C LEU A 3 -10.51 -15.08 -1.53
N TRP A 4 -10.56 -13.75 -1.65
CA TRP A 4 -11.28 -13.17 -2.77
C TRP A 4 -10.56 -13.46 -4.09
N PRO A 5 -11.28 -13.63 -5.21
CA PRO A 5 -10.68 -13.92 -6.52
C PRO A 5 -9.62 -12.88 -6.88
N ARG A 6 -8.54 -13.33 -7.54
CA ARG A 6 -7.48 -12.44 -8.02
C ARG A 6 -8.00 -11.42 -9.05
N ALA A 7 -8.87 -11.85 -9.96
CA ALA A 7 -9.48 -10.92 -10.91
C ALA A 7 -10.28 -9.80 -10.19
N PRO A 8 -10.21 -8.56 -10.62
CA PRO A 8 -9.65 -8.08 -11.89
C PRO A 8 -8.19 -7.57 -11.82
N PHE A 9 -7.37 -8.02 -10.86
CA PHE A 9 -6.04 -7.47 -10.64
C PHE A 9 -4.98 -8.23 -11.45
N ASP A 10 -4.19 -7.50 -12.24
CA ASP A 10 -3.07 -8.04 -13.01
C ASP A 10 -1.90 -8.42 -12.09
N LEU A 11 -1.71 -7.65 -11.01
CA LEU A 11 -0.62 -7.86 -10.06
C LEU A 11 -1.10 -7.72 -8.61
N VAL A 12 -0.63 -8.62 -7.76
CA VAL A 12 -0.84 -8.59 -6.31
C VAL A 12 0.49 -8.29 -5.61
N LEU A 13 0.54 -7.13 -4.96
CA LEU A 13 1.69 -6.70 -4.17
C LEU A 13 1.41 -6.90 -2.68
N ALA A 14 2.23 -7.71 -2.03
CA ALA A 14 2.14 -8.03 -0.62
C ALA A 14 3.12 -7.19 0.20
N ILE A 15 2.63 -6.47 1.21
CA ILE A 15 3.44 -5.62 2.08
C ILE A 15 3.80 -6.39 3.36
N ASN A 16 5.07 -6.46 3.70
CA ASN A 16 5.58 -7.15 4.90
C ASN A 16 5.03 -8.59 4.99
N ASN A 17 4.28 -8.91 6.03
CA ASN A 17 3.69 -10.23 6.26
C ASN A 17 2.47 -10.56 5.37
N ALA A 18 1.99 -9.64 4.54
CA ALA A 18 0.75 -9.85 3.78
C ALA A 18 0.82 -11.01 2.77
N TRP A 19 2.02 -11.42 2.37
CA TRP A 19 2.23 -12.61 1.53
C TRP A 19 1.66 -13.90 2.14
N ARG A 20 1.50 -13.95 3.47
CA ARG A 20 0.91 -15.10 4.18
C ARG A 20 -0.61 -15.21 4.00
N ILE A 21 -1.26 -14.15 3.52
CA ILE A 21 -2.71 -14.13 3.31
C ILE A 21 -3.09 -14.96 2.10
N ARG A 22 -2.24 -14.93 1.04
CA ARG A 22 -2.51 -15.63 -0.22
C ARG A 22 -1.22 -16.06 -0.90
N PRO A 23 -1.16 -17.28 -1.45
CA PRO A 23 0.05 -17.82 -2.08
C PRO A 23 0.32 -17.27 -3.48
N ASP A 24 -0.67 -16.68 -4.14
CA ASP A 24 -0.62 -16.20 -5.51
C ASP A 24 -0.29 -14.70 -5.64
N TRP A 25 0.53 -14.19 -4.70
CA TRP A 25 1.13 -12.86 -4.81
C TRP A 25 2.24 -12.86 -5.88
N ASP A 26 2.50 -11.72 -6.51
CA ASP A 26 3.55 -11.56 -7.53
C ASP A 26 4.79 -10.87 -6.97
N VAL A 27 4.58 -9.86 -6.12
CA VAL A 27 5.64 -9.06 -5.52
C VAL A 27 5.42 -9.00 -4.02
N ALA A 28 6.45 -9.27 -3.23
CA ALA A 28 6.50 -8.95 -1.82
C ALA A 28 7.46 -7.77 -1.61
N ILE A 29 7.08 -6.81 -0.78
CA ILE A 29 7.89 -5.63 -0.48
C ILE A 29 8.08 -5.49 1.03
N HIS A 30 9.32 -5.37 1.47
CA HIS A 30 9.69 -5.18 2.87
C HIS A 30 11.07 -4.52 2.98
N PRO A 31 11.40 -3.84 4.10
CA PRO A 31 12.73 -3.31 4.35
C PRO A 31 13.74 -4.44 4.71
N HIS A 32 15.04 -4.15 4.62
CA HIS A 32 16.11 -5.11 4.94
C HIS A 32 16.11 -5.56 6.40
N ASP A 33 15.71 -4.67 7.31
CA ASP A 33 15.62 -4.95 8.74
C ASP A 33 14.35 -5.73 9.13
N PHE A 34 13.53 -6.11 8.14
CA PHE A 34 12.39 -6.95 8.39
C PHE A 34 12.85 -8.37 8.77
N ALA A 35 12.36 -8.87 9.90
CA ALA A 35 12.81 -10.12 10.49
C ALA A 35 12.79 -11.27 9.47
N GLU A 36 13.90 -12.00 9.34
CA GLU A 36 14.14 -13.01 8.30
C GLU A 36 13.05 -14.09 8.27
N GLU A 37 12.57 -14.53 9.43
CA GLU A 37 11.50 -15.54 9.55
C GLU A 37 10.12 -15.03 9.06
N ARG A 38 10.01 -13.73 8.81
CA ARG A 38 8.81 -13.08 8.28
C ARG A 38 8.91 -12.70 6.81
N GLN A 39 10.11 -12.77 6.24
CA GLN A 39 10.33 -12.45 4.83
C GLN A 39 9.67 -13.48 3.92
N ALA A 40 9.17 -13.01 2.79
CA ALA A 40 8.60 -13.87 1.77
C ALA A 40 9.70 -14.70 1.08
N ARG A 41 9.43 -15.96 0.84
CA ARG A 41 10.27 -16.82 0.01
C ARG A 41 9.63 -16.95 -1.37
N PRO A 42 10.16 -16.28 -2.39
CA PRO A 42 9.55 -16.26 -3.71
C PRO A 42 9.63 -17.64 -4.38
N GLY A 43 8.53 -18.07 -4.97
CA GLY A 43 8.44 -19.16 -5.90
C GLY A 43 8.58 -18.69 -7.35
N PRO A 44 8.37 -19.60 -8.33
CA PRO A 44 8.40 -19.24 -9.74
C PRO A 44 7.44 -18.08 -10.08
N GLY A 45 7.95 -17.05 -10.76
CA GLY A 45 7.17 -15.86 -11.13
C GLY A 45 6.95 -14.83 -10.02
N GLN A 46 7.40 -15.10 -8.79
CA GLN A 46 7.34 -14.18 -7.65
C GLN A 46 8.68 -13.50 -7.43
N ARG A 47 8.67 -12.28 -6.87
CA ARG A 47 9.90 -11.57 -6.50
C ARG A 47 9.74 -10.75 -5.24
N VAL A 48 10.87 -10.41 -4.62
CA VAL A 48 10.94 -9.53 -3.45
C VAL A 48 11.55 -8.19 -3.87
N VAL A 49 10.99 -7.12 -3.35
CA VAL A 49 11.44 -5.73 -3.51
C VAL A 49 11.90 -5.21 -2.17
N THR A 50 13.09 -4.64 -2.14
CA THR A 50 13.73 -4.06 -0.95
C THR A 50 14.23 -2.64 -1.24
N GLU A 51 15.01 -2.06 -0.32
CA GLU A 51 15.53 -0.69 -0.41
C GLU A 51 16.23 -0.38 -1.73
N ALA A 52 16.91 -1.35 -2.32
CA ALA A 52 17.60 -1.16 -3.59
C ALA A 52 16.65 -0.69 -4.71
N GLU A 53 15.37 -1.06 -4.64
CA GLU A 53 14.37 -0.67 -5.62
C GLU A 53 13.44 0.43 -5.11
N PHE A 54 12.94 0.35 -3.87
CA PHE A 54 11.96 1.32 -3.43
C PHE A 54 12.55 2.66 -3.00
N VAL A 55 13.82 2.74 -2.56
CA VAL A 55 14.45 4.01 -2.22
C VAL A 55 14.62 4.93 -3.44
N PRO A 56 15.13 4.46 -4.59
CA PRO A 56 15.11 5.28 -5.81
C PRO A 56 13.72 5.75 -6.21
N ALA A 57 12.69 4.89 -6.07
CA ALA A 57 11.32 5.28 -6.34
C ALA A 57 10.82 6.36 -5.38
N GLN A 58 11.08 6.23 -4.08
CA GLN A 58 10.75 7.28 -3.10
C GLN A 58 11.45 8.60 -3.43
N ASN A 59 12.72 8.56 -3.82
CA ASN A 59 13.49 9.75 -4.16
C ASN A 59 12.91 10.48 -5.37
N ALA A 60 12.40 9.76 -6.36
CA ALA A 60 11.71 10.36 -7.50
C ALA A 60 10.43 11.14 -7.10
N PHE A 61 9.85 10.84 -5.94
CA PHE A 61 8.66 11.50 -5.41
C PHE A 61 8.94 12.36 -4.15
N GLY A 62 10.16 12.81 -3.94
CA GLY A 62 10.53 13.74 -2.86
C GLY A 62 11.13 13.05 -1.63
N GLY A 63 11.48 11.77 -1.72
CA GLY A 63 12.19 11.02 -0.69
C GLY A 63 11.30 10.52 0.44
N PHE A 64 11.92 9.96 1.47
CA PHE A 64 11.27 9.28 2.58
C PHE A 64 10.19 10.11 3.29
N VAL A 65 10.44 11.39 3.53
CA VAL A 65 9.50 12.28 4.24
C VAL A 65 8.15 12.37 3.52
N TYR A 66 8.15 12.37 2.19
CA TYR A 66 6.96 12.57 1.39
C TYR A 66 6.38 11.28 0.82
N ALA A 67 7.24 10.37 0.37
CA ALA A 67 6.84 9.14 -0.32
C ALA A 67 7.07 7.87 0.51
N GLY A 68 7.41 8.00 1.78
CA GLY A 68 7.64 6.89 2.71
C GLY A 68 6.80 7.01 3.97
N ALA A 69 7.44 6.78 5.12
CA ALA A 69 6.89 6.77 6.47
C ALA A 69 6.08 5.52 6.84
N THR A 70 5.46 4.86 5.92
CA THR A 70 4.86 3.53 6.12
C THR A 70 5.10 2.69 4.87
N MET A 71 5.19 1.39 5.03
CA MET A 71 5.36 0.49 3.89
C MET A 71 4.20 0.56 2.90
N ALA A 72 3.01 1.00 3.32
CA ALA A 72 1.89 1.21 2.41
C ALA A 72 2.18 2.33 1.39
N PHE A 73 2.69 3.47 1.83
CA PHE A 73 3.07 4.56 0.91
C PHE A 73 4.32 4.19 0.11
N THR A 74 5.34 3.60 0.74
CA THR A 74 6.55 3.09 0.06
C THR A 74 6.17 2.16 -1.10
N ALA A 75 5.31 1.19 -0.84
CA ALA A 75 4.82 0.24 -1.84
C ALA A 75 4.02 0.90 -2.95
N ALA A 76 3.15 1.86 -2.61
CA ALA A 76 2.35 2.58 -3.60
C ALA A 76 3.23 3.44 -4.53
N TYR A 77 4.20 4.16 -4.01
CA TYR A 77 5.12 4.97 -4.82
C TYR A 77 6.08 4.11 -5.65
N TRP A 78 6.54 2.98 -5.09
CA TRP A 78 7.30 2.02 -5.89
C TRP A 78 6.46 1.48 -7.05
N ALA A 79 5.23 1.06 -6.79
CA ALA A 79 4.33 0.58 -7.84
C ALA A 79 4.06 1.65 -8.90
N LEU A 80 3.82 2.89 -8.48
CA LEU A 80 3.57 4.02 -9.36
C LEU A 80 4.79 4.29 -10.28
N GLN A 81 6.00 4.22 -9.74
CA GLN A 81 7.24 4.45 -10.50
C GLN A 81 7.60 3.28 -11.41
N ALA A 82 7.59 2.06 -10.86
CA ALA A 82 8.14 0.87 -11.53
C ALA A 82 7.13 0.20 -12.47
N LEU A 83 5.84 0.22 -12.13
CA LEU A 83 4.80 -0.52 -12.83
C LEU A 83 3.90 0.38 -13.69
N ARG A 84 3.80 1.67 -13.36
CA ARG A 84 2.92 2.66 -14.02
C ARG A 84 1.48 2.14 -14.21
N PRO A 85 0.82 1.68 -13.15
CA PRO A 85 -0.49 1.08 -13.25
C PRO A 85 -1.56 2.14 -13.55
N SER A 86 -2.68 1.74 -14.14
CA SER A 86 -3.87 2.58 -14.28
C SER A 86 -4.63 2.70 -12.95
N VAL A 87 -4.52 1.72 -12.06
CA VAL A 87 -5.17 1.71 -10.75
C VAL A 87 -4.24 1.07 -9.70
N ILE A 88 -4.12 1.72 -8.55
CA ILE A 88 -3.57 1.13 -7.33
C ILE A 88 -4.73 0.93 -6.36
N ALA A 89 -5.05 -0.32 -6.06
CA ALA A 89 -6.10 -0.68 -5.12
C ALA A 89 -5.50 -1.16 -3.80
N VAL A 90 -5.74 -0.43 -2.71
CA VAL A 90 -5.21 -0.72 -1.38
C VAL A 90 -6.22 -1.53 -0.58
N TYR A 91 -5.77 -2.56 0.11
CA TYR A 91 -6.60 -3.38 0.98
C TYR A 91 -5.87 -3.72 2.29
N GLY A 92 -6.56 -3.54 3.42
CA GLY A 92 -6.02 -3.88 4.74
C GLY A 92 -4.92 -2.95 5.25
N CYS A 93 -4.74 -1.78 4.66
CA CYS A 93 -3.78 -0.74 5.08
C CYS A 93 -4.50 0.44 5.73
N ASP A 94 -5.42 0.18 6.65
CA ASP A 94 -6.34 1.20 7.17
C ASP A 94 -5.70 2.14 8.20
N MET A 95 -4.47 1.83 8.67
CA MET A 95 -3.72 2.62 9.66
C MET A 95 -4.52 2.85 10.95
N GLN A 96 -5.38 1.91 11.31
CA GLN A 96 -6.14 1.89 12.55
C GLN A 96 -5.46 0.93 13.53
N TYR A 97 -4.96 1.47 14.63
CA TYR A 97 -4.27 0.69 15.66
C TYR A 97 -5.07 0.83 16.96
N PRO A 98 -5.82 -0.20 17.38
CA PRO A 98 -6.55 -0.16 18.63
C PRO A 98 -5.58 -0.01 19.81
N ALA A 99 -6.04 0.64 20.88
CA ALA A 99 -5.24 0.83 22.09
C ALA A 99 -4.94 -0.50 22.81
N SER A 100 -5.78 -1.52 22.61
CA SER A 100 -5.65 -2.86 23.20
C SER A 100 -6.12 -3.93 22.21
N GLY A 101 -5.58 -5.13 22.33
CA GLY A 101 -5.92 -6.27 21.47
C GLY A 101 -5.06 -6.36 20.21
N PRO A 102 -5.46 -7.19 19.24
CA PRO A 102 -4.70 -7.38 18.00
C PRO A 102 -4.62 -6.08 17.19
N THR A 103 -3.40 -5.65 16.86
CA THR A 103 -3.14 -4.44 16.06
C THR A 103 -2.96 -4.75 14.57
N HIS A 104 -2.80 -6.03 14.22
CA HIS A 104 -2.55 -6.49 12.86
C HIS A 104 -3.34 -7.78 12.59
N PHE A 105 -3.51 -8.14 11.33
CA PHE A 105 -4.20 -9.39 10.95
C PHE A 105 -3.52 -10.67 11.49
N TYR A 106 -2.24 -10.58 11.83
CA TYR A 106 -1.44 -11.66 12.41
C TYR A 106 -1.33 -11.59 13.95
N GLY A 107 -2.06 -10.71 14.61
CA GLY A 107 -2.08 -10.54 16.06
C GLY A 107 -1.54 -9.18 16.52
N THR A 108 -0.89 -9.15 17.68
CA THR A 108 -0.26 -7.94 18.21
C THR A 108 1.11 -7.75 17.57
N GLY A 109 1.26 -6.70 16.77
CA GLY A 109 2.53 -6.29 16.19
C GLY A 109 3.20 -5.17 17.00
N THR A 110 4.48 -4.92 16.74
CA THR A 110 5.17 -3.75 17.27
C THR A 110 4.63 -2.50 16.56
N PRO A 111 4.21 -1.46 17.31
CA PRO A 111 3.83 -0.19 16.69
C PRO A 111 5.00 0.37 15.86
N ASP A 112 4.69 0.94 14.70
CA ASP A 112 5.68 1.67 13.91
C ASP A 112 6.29 2.80 14.76
N PRO A 113 7.62 2.79 15.06
CA PRO A 113 8.26 3.80 15.88
C PRO A 113 8.14 5.21 15.26
N LEU A 114 8.00 5.31 13.95
CA LEU A 114 7.85 6.57 13.23
C LEU A 114 6.46 7.20 13.39
N ARG A 115 5.50 6.48 13.93
CA ARG A 115 4.12 6.95 14.17
C ARG A 115 4.06 8.14 15.14
N ALA A 116 5.06 8.31 16.00
CA ALA A 116 5.17 9.46 16.89
C ALA A 116 5.84 10.69 16.24
N ASP A 117 6.53 10.53 15.12
CA ASP A 117 7.17 11.62 14.40
C ASP A 117 6.13 12.57 13.80
N ILE A 118 6.24 13.85 14.14
CA ILE A 118 5.30 14.87 13.70
C ILE A 118 5.30 15.06 12.18
N THR A 119 6.44 14.87 11.53
CA THR A 119 6.59 15.00 10.07
C THR A 119 5.90 13.87 9.31
N LEU A 120 5.66 12.75 10.00
CA LEU A 120 5.12 11.51 9.43
C LEU A 120 3.67 11.24 9.86
N ARG A 121 3.11 12.06 10.75
CA ARG A 121 1.76 11.85 11.34
C ARG A 121 0.61 12.03 10.38
N SER A 122 0.71 12.95 9.45
CA SER A 122 -0.42 13.29 8.59
C SER A 122 -0.59 12.25 7.48
N LEU A 123 -1.22 11.14 7.80
CA LEU A 123 -1.59 10.11 6.83
C LEU A 123 -2.59 10.66 5.80
N GLU A 124 -3.41 11.61 6.21
CA GLU A 124 -4.36 12.32 5.37
C GLU A 124 -3.63 13.13 4.29
N ALA A 125 -2.66 13.95 4.67
CA ALA A 125 -1.84 14.72 3.72
C ALA A 125 -1.02 13.80 2.79
N LYS A 126 -0.48 12.70 3.31
CA LYS A 126 0.24 11.71 2.50
C LYS A 126 -0.67 11.01 1.51
N SER A 127 -1.89 10.66 1.92
CA SER A 127 -2.90 10.08 1.03
C SER A 127 -3.28 11.07 -0.09
N ALA A 128 -3.56 12.33 0.26
CA ALA A 128 -3.87 13.37 -0.72
C ALA A 128 -2.74 13.55 -1.72
N ARG A 129 -1.49 13.64 -1.23
CA ARG A 129 -0.32 13.77 -2.09
C ARG A 129 -0.16 12.58 -3.04
N LEU A 130 -0.32 11.34 -2.54
CA LEU A 130 -0.26 10.15 -3.38
C LEU A 130 -1.33 10.18 -4.47
N MET A 131 -2.56 10.56 -4.14
CA MET A 131 -3.66 10.66 -5.11
C MET A 131 -3.36 11.67 -6.21
N VAL A 132 -2.86 12.85 -5.85
CA VAL A 132 -2.49 13.91 -6.83
C VAL A 132 -1.39 13.42 -7.76
N LEU A 133 -0.28 12.89 -7.21
CA LEU A 133 0.85 12.44 -8.02
C LEU A 133 0.50 11.23 -8.90
N ALA A 134 -0.33 10.33 -8.40
CA ALA A 134 -0.84 9.22 -9.18
C ALA A 134 -1.75 9.72 -10.33
N ALA A 135 -2.66 10.64 -10.04
CA ALA A 135 -3.54 11.23 -11.05
C ALA A 135 -2.76 11.93 -12.18
N MET A 136 -1.67 12.62 -11.86
CA MET A 136 -0.77 13.23 -12.86
C MET A 136 -0.14 12.19 -13.79
N GLN A 137 -0.06 10.93 -13.38
CA GLN A 137 0.43 9.80 -14.19
C GLN A 137 -0.69 8.94 -14.79
N GLY A 138 -1.95 9.38 -14.69
CA GLY A 138 -3.10 8.63 -15.21
C GLY A 138 -3.52 7.46 -14.33
N CYS A 139 -3.07 7.40 -13.06
CA CYS A 139 -3.35 6.32 -12.12
C CYS A 139 -4.39 6.73 -11.08
N ALA A 140 -5.43 5.93 -10.90
CA ALA A 140 -6.36 6.06 -9.78
C ALA A 140 -5.82 5.32 -8.55
N VAL A 141 -5.96 5.90 -7.35
CA VAL A 141 -5.63 5.24 -6.09
C VAL A 141 -6.90 5.09 -5.26
N VAL A 142 -7.26 3.86 -4.90
CA VAL A 142 -8.52 3.55 -4.24
C VAL A 142 -8.33 2.63 -3.03
N ASN A 143 -9.27 2.67 -2.08
CA ASN A 143 -9.30 1.80 -0.91
C ASN A 143 -10.44 0.78 -1.03
N LEU A 144 -10.11 -0.49 -0.93
CA LEU A 144 -11.06 -1.61 -0.97
C LEU A 144 -11.49 -2.08 0.41
N SER A 145 -10.93 -1.53 1.48
CA SER A 145 -11.32 -1.89 2.85
C SER A 145 -12.71 -1.35 3.17
N CYS A 146 -13.52 -2.15 3.88
CA CYS A 146 -14.86 -1.78 4.31
C CYS A 146 -14.87 -1.08 5.67
N GLY A 147 -13.84 -1.29 6.50
CA GLY A 147 -13.72 -0.75 7.85
C GLY A 147 -13.28 0.72 7.90
N PRO A 148 -13.24 1.36 9.08
CA PRO A 148 -12.67 2.68 9.25
C PRO A 148 -11.24 2.74 8.74
N SER A 149 -10.85 3.85 8.10
CA SER A 149 -9.49 4.03 7.59
C SER A 149 -9.05 5.48 7.79
N ARG A 150 -7.76 5.68 8.10
CA ARG A 150 -7.13 6.99 8.11
C ARG A 150 -6.59 7.39 6.75
N LEU A 151 -6.56 6.46 5.79
CA LEU A 151 -6.28 6.80 4.40
C LEU A 151 -7.53 7.40 3.77
N ILE A 152 -7.42 8.63 3.25
CA ILE A 152 -8.54 9.36 2.63
C ILE A 152 -8.79 8.96 1.17
N LEU A 153 -8.25 7.81 0.76
CA LEU A 153 -8.42 7.28 -0.59
C LEU A 153 -9.90 6.97 -0.87
N PRO A 154 -10.42 7.28 -2.08
CA PRO A 154 -11.78 6.94 -2.48
C PRO A 154 -12.05 5.44 -2.26
N ARG A 155 -13.19 5.13 -1.67
CA ARG A 155 -13.60 3.75 -1.42
C ARG A 155 -14.33 3.19 -2.62
N LEU A 156 -13.92 2.01 -3.03
CA LEU A 156 -14.60 1.29 -4.11
C LEU A 156 -14.89 -0.15 -3.70
N ALA A 157 -16.03 -0.66 -4.16
CA ALA A 157 -16.24 -2.09 -4.20
C ALA A 157 -15.28 -2.72 -5.23
N ARG A 158 -14.77 -3.91 -4.94
CA ARG A 158 -13.81 -4.60 -5.80
C ARG A 158 -14.27 -4.71 -7.26
N GLY A 159 -15.55 -4.97 -7.50
CA GLY A 159 -16.11 -5.07 -8.84
C GLY A 159 -16.09 -3.76 -9.64
N ALA A 160 -15.91 -2.62 -8.96
CA ALA A 160 -15.86 -1.30 -9.59
C ALA A 160 -14.42 -0.85 -9.93
N VAL A 161 -13.39 -1.61 -9.56
CA VAL A 161 -11.98 -1.20 -9.73
C VAL A 161 -11.63 -0.93 -11.19
N ALA A 162 -12.12 -1.74 -12.13
CA ALA A 162 -11.88 -1.54 -13.57
C ALA A 162 -12.47 -0.21 -14.11
N ALA A 163 -13.44 0.37 -13.42
CA ALA A 163 -14.04 1.66 -13.76
C ALA A 163 -13.40 2.84 -13.03
N ALA A 164 -12.44 2.60 -12.11
CA ALA A 164 -11.77 3.68 -11.41
C ALA A 164 -11.04 4.60 -12.38
N ARG A 165 -11.17 5.90 -12.16
CA ARG A 165 -10.52 6.94 -12.99
C ARG A 165 -9.73 7.90 -12.09
N PRO A 166 -8.54 8.35 -12.54
CA PRO A 166 -7.77 9.36 -11.81
C PRO A 166 -8.59 10.65 -11.72
N GLY A 167 -8.53 11.29 -10.57
CA GLY A 167 -9.21 12.58 -10.35
C GLY A 167 -10.73 12.50 -10.22
N ALA A 168 -11.36 11.33 -10.22
CA ALA A 168 -12.81 11.21 -10.03
C ALA A 168 -13.29 11.83 -8.70
N TRP A 169 -12.42 11.88 -7.69
CA TRP A 169 -12.67 12.56 -6.41
C TRP A 169 -12.73 14.10 -6.50
N CYS A 170 -12.26 14.68 -7.60
CA CYS A 170 -12.36 16.13 -7.86
C CYS A 170 -13.72 16.53 -8.46
N ALA A 171 -14.48 15.58 -8.97
CA ALA A 171 -15.75 15.86 -9.66
C ALA A 171 -16.89 16.21 -8.68
N ASP A 172 -16.71 15.86 -7.39
CA ASP A 172 -17.71 16.06 -6.33
C ASP A 172 -17.37 17.27 -5.43
N LEU A 173 -16.37 18.09 -5.78
CA LEU A 173 -16.01 19.36 -5.13
C LEU A 173 -16.47 20.56 -5.97
#